data_1bc973f0c33c1b33cd18d45db8171d1e
#
_entry.id   1bc973f0c33c1b33cd18d45db8171d1e
#
_cell.length_a   1.000
_cell.length_b   1.000
_cell.length_c   1.000
_cell.angle_alpha   90.00
_cell.angle_beta   90.00
_cell.angle_gamma   90.00
#
_symmetry.space_group_name_H-M   'P 1'
#
loop_
_entity.id
_entity.type
_entity.pdbx_description
1 polymer ?
#
loop_
_entity_poly.entity_id
_entity_poly.type
_entity_poly.pdbx_seq_one_letter_code
_entity_poly.pdbx_strand_id
1 'polypeptide(L)'
;MPGIGMPSLQLMLGGGGVRGRVSGWPLGPEVWLVIRRNVDDPAELKFCFSNAPTDIPLLEPVRISGMRWPVEILFEEGKGEIGFDPCETRSWLDWHDHMLLVSLAHHFMVRLRIQFKEKAPALTIYHVRLLLISVLPKPAA
;
A
#
# COMPACT_ATOMS: atom_id res chain seq x y z
N MET A 1 -9.27 9.03 18.56
CA MET A 1 -8.17 8.18 18.03
C MET A 1 -7.21 9.11 17.33
N PRO A 2 -5.91 9.13 17.67
CA PRO A 2 -4.95 9.96 16.99
C PRO A 2 -4.84 9.52 15.53
N GLY A 3 -4.74 10.50 14.63
CA GLY A 3 -4.59 10.27 13.21
C GLY A 3 -3.45 9.31 12.93
N ILE A 4 -3.58 8.53 11.86
CA ILE A 4 -2.54 7.65 11.34
C ILE A 4 -1.38 8.56 10.89
N GLY A 5 -0.62 9.04 11.89
CA GLY A 5 0.66 9.65 11.65
C GLY A 5 1.57 8.56 11.09
N MET A 6 2.23 8.83 9.98
CA MET A 6 3.33 7.96 9.55
C MET A 6 4.25 7.77 10.75
N PRO A 7 4.59 6.53 11.13
CA PRO A 7 5.53 6.30 12.21
C PRO A 7 6.82 7.05 11.87
N SER A 8 7.32 7.81 12.84
CA SER A 8 8.58 8.52 12.70
C SER A 8 9.68 7.47 12.43
N LEU A 9 10.25 7.52 11.24
CA LEU A 9 11.19 6.52 10.74
C LEU A 9 12.61 7.05 10.88
N GLN A 10 13.42 6.38 11.67
CA GLN A 10 14.85 6.60 11.70
C GLN A 10 15.52 5.70 10.68
N LEU A 11 16.18 6.31 9.70
CA LEU A 11 16.92 5.59 8.68
C LEU A 11 18.34 5.29 9.21
N MET A 12 18.69 4.02 9.29
CA MET A 12 20.07 3.59 9.40
C MET A 12 20.53 3.10 8.03
N LEU A 13 21.28 3.94 7.34
CA LEU A 13 21.97 3.55 6.11
C LEU A 13 23.32 2.98 6.48
N GLY A 14 23.41 1.68 6.47
CA GLY A 14 24.69 0.99 6.34
C GLY A 14 25.12 1.10 4.87
N GLY A 15 25.97 2.09 4.54
CA GLY A 15 26.59 2.18 3.22
C GLY A 15 27.58 1.03 3.01
N GLY A 16 27.11 -0.07 2.47
CA GLY A 16 27.93 -1.18 2.01
C GLY A 16 27.11 -1.94 0.99
N GLY A 17 27.59 -2.03 -0.26
CA GLY A 17 26.99 -2.89 -1.26
C GLY A 17 26.95 -4.31 -0.71
N VAL A 18 25.76 -4.85 -0.46
CA VAL A 18 25.57 -6.22 -0.03
C VAL A 18 25.50 -7.09 -1.26
N ARG A 19 26.49 -7.98 -1.42
CA ARG A 19 26.45 -9.03 -2.44
C ARG A 19 25.83 -10.28 -1.85
N GLY A 20 24.64 -10.60 -2.29
CA GLY A 20 23.99 -11.87 -1.93
C GLY A 20 24.59 -13.03 -2.74
N ARG A 21 24.92 -14.15 -2.08
CA ARG A 21 25.31 -15.41 -2.72
C ARG A 21 24.27 -16.47 -2.41
N VAL A 22 23.64 -16.99 -3.45
CA VAL A 22 22.93 -18.26 -3.37
C VAL A 22 23.92 -19.36 -3.70
N SER A 23 23.97 -20.43 -2.90
CA SER A 23 24.92 -21.53 -3.09
C SER A 23 24.89 -22.06 -4.53
N GLY A 24 26.06 -22.04 -5.19
CA GLY A 24 26.21 -22.53 -6.58
C GLY A 24 26.03 -21.47 -7.70
N TRP A 25 25.61 -20.24 -7.38
CA TRP A 25 25.47 -19.16 -8.36
C TRP A 25 26.56 -18.09 -8.20
N PRO A 26 26.97 -17.43 -9.30
CA PRO A 26 27.90 -16.30 -9.21
C PRO A 26 27.30 -15.18 -8.38
N LEU A 27 28.17 -14.35 -7.79
CA LEU A 27 27.73 -13.15 -7.06
C LEU A 27 26.92 -12.26 -8.00
N GLY A 28 25.71 -11.89 -7.55
CA GLY A 28 24.86 -10.92 -8.25
C GLY A 28 25.46 -9.51 -8.26
N PRO A 29 24.81 -8.57 -8.95
CA PRO A 29 25.19 -7.15 -8.90
C PRO A 29 25.11 -6.61 -7.46
N GLU A 30 25.86 -5.55 -7.19
CA GLU A 30 25.72 -4.82 -5.95
C GLU A 30 24.36 -4.16 -5.86
N VAL A 31 23.71 -4.28 -4.70
CA VAL A 31 22.41 -3.69 -4.42
C VAL A 31 22.45 -2.96 -3.07
N TRP A 32 21.62 -1.95 -2.93
CA TRP A 32 21.43 -1.28 -1.65
C TRP A 32 20.62 -2.15 -0.70
N LEU A 33 21.05 -2.26 0.53
CA LEU A 33 20.24 -2.75 1.64
C LEU A 33 19.71 -1.54 2.40
N VAL A 34 18.41 -1.30 2.31
CA VAL A 34 17.73 -0.24 3.06
C VAL A 34 17.11 -0.85 4.31
N ILE A 35 17.54 -0.37 5.46
CA ILE A 35 17.03 -0.82 6.77
C ILE A 35 16.22 0.32 7.36
N ARG A 36 14.96 0.05 7.67
CA ARG A 36 14.07 0.95 8.38
C ARG A 36 13.85 0.46 9.79
N ARG A 37 13.97 1.35 10.77
CA ARG A 37 13.63 1.08 12.17
C ARG A 37 12.49 1.99 12.61
N ASN A 38 11.50 1.41 13.28
CA ASN A 38 10.46 2.17 13.94
C ASN A 38 11.08 2.95 15.12
N VAL A 39 10.71 4.23 15.26
CA VAL A 39 11.23 5.08 16.35
C VAL A 39 10.55 4.74 17.67
N ASP A 40 9.26 4.39 17.61
CA ASP A 40 8.45 4.06 18.78
C ASP A 40 8.71 2.63 19.28
N ASP A 41 9.06 1.71 18.37
CA ASP A 41 9.47 0.34 18.67
C ASP A 41 10.79 0.00 17.95
N PRO A 42 11.94 0.20 18.60
CA PRO A 42 13.26 -0.06 18.00
C PRO A 42 13.52 -1.51 17.61
N ALA A 43 12.73 -2.47 18.10
CA ALA A 43 12.84 -3.88 17.74
C ALA A 43 12.18 -4.15 16.37
N GLU A 44 11.27 -3.30 15.92
CA GLU A 44 10.65 -3.41 14.60
C GLU A 44 11.59 -2.91 13.52
N LEU A 45 12.25 -3.87 12.84
CA LEU A 45 13.13 -3.60 11.70
C LEU A 45 12.48 -4.09 10.42
N LYS A 46 12.53 -3.26 9.38
CA LYS A 46 12.10 -3.63 8.02
C LYS A 46 13.26 -3.50 7.06
N PHE A 47 13.41 -4.49 6.20
CA PHE A 47 14.51 -4.58 5.25
C PHE A 47 13.95 -4.56 3.83
N CYS A 48 14.59 -3.83 2.94
CA CYS A 48 14.33 -3.92 1.51
C CYS A 48 15.63 -3.77 0.71
N PHE A 49 15.65 -4.40 -0.45
CA PHE A 49 16.73 -4.25 -1.41
C PHE A 49 16.34 -3.25 -2.49
N SER A 50 17.31 -2.49 -2.98
CA SER A 50 17.13 -1.56 -4.08
C SER A 50 18.27 -1.70 -5.08
N ASN A 51 17.94 -1.74 -6.36
CA ASN A 51 18.89 -1.69 -7.47
C ASN A 51 19.16 -0.27 -7.96
N ALA A 52 18.90 0.72 -7.14
CA ALA A 52 19.13 2.13 -7.46
C ALA A 52 20.62 2.40 -7.73
N PRO A 53 20.95 3.42 -8.55
CA PRO A 53 22.31 3.85 -8.77
C PRO A 53 23.02 4.21 -7.44
N THR A 54 24.35 4.10 -7.43
CA THR A 54 25.16 4.35 -6.23
C THR A 54 25.15 5.81 -5.79
N ASP A 55 24.82 6.71 -6.69
CA ASP A 55 24.74 8.17 -6.47
C ASP A 55 23.35 8.67 -6.09
N ILE A 56 22.38 7.75 -5.88
CA ILE A 56 21.01 8.13 -5.51
C ILE A 56 20.99 8.91 -4.19
N PRO A 57 20.26 10.04 -4.11
CA PRO A 57 20.07 10.73 -2.84
C PRO A 57 19.38 9.84 -1.82
N LEU A 58 19.91 9.79 -0.60
CA LEU A 58 19.44 8.90 0.48
C LEU A 58 17.93 9.04 0.79
N LEU A 59 17.36 10.21 0.55
CA LEU A 59 15.95 10.47 0.77
C LEU A 59 15.04 9.71 -0.22
N GLU A 60 15.52 9.38 -1.42
CA GLU A 60 14.71 8.70 -2.44
C GLU A 60 14.40 7.23 -2.09
N PRO A 61 15.35 6.39 -1.68
CA PRO A 61 15.03 5.04 -1.20
C PRO A 61 14.03 5.05 -0.04
N VAL A 62 14.11 6.05 0.84
CA VAL A 62 13.16 6.23 1.95
C VAL A 62 11.77 6.50 1.43
N ARG A 63 11.65 7.49 0.55
CA ARG A 63 10.38 7.88 -0.07
C ARG A 63 9.72 6.70 -0.80
N ILE A 64 10.50 6.00 -1.62
CA ILE A 64 10.03 4.85 -2.38
C ILE A 64 9.60 3.70 -1.44
N SER A 65 10.38 3.40 -0.40
CA SER A 65 10.02 2.36 0.58
C SER A 65 8.73 2.69 1.36
N GLY A 66 8.44 3.99 1.54
CA GLY A 66 7.20 4.47 2.15
C GLY A 66 5.98 4.35 1.23
N MET A 67 6.18 4.37 -0.10
CA MET A 67 5.09 4.25 -1.07
C MET A 67 4.46 2.84 -1.12
N ARG A 68 5.12 1.84 -0.57
CA ARG A 68 4.58 0.49 -0.51
C ARG A 68 3.40 0.38 0.44
N TRP A 69 3.42 1.09 1.55
CA TRP A 69 2.35 1.07 2.55
C TRP A 69 0.96 1.46 2.00
N PRO A 70 0.80 2.54 1.22
CA PRO A 70 -0.47 2.88 0.59
C PRO A 70 -1.01 1.78 -0.32
N VAL A 71 -0.14 1.02 -1.00
CA VAL A 71 -0.53 -0.10 -1.86
C VAL A 71 -1.07 -1.26 -1.03
N GLU A 72 -0.45 -1.58 0.10
CA GLU A 72 -0.92 -2.61 1.02
C GLU A 72 -2.30 -2.25 1.59
N ILE A 73 -2.50 -0.98 2.03
CA ILE A 73 -3.81 -0.48 2.48
C ILE A 73 -4.86 -0.57 1.36
N LEU A 74 -4.49 -0.21 0.13
CA LEU A 74 -5.42 -0.30 -1.01
C LEU A 74 -5.92 -1.73 -1.23
N PHE A 75 -5.03 -2.72 -1.13
CA PHE A 75 -5.42 -4.13 -1.25
C PHE A 75 -6.25 -4.59 -0.06
N GLU A 76 -5.91 -4.18 1.15
CA GLU A 76 -6.67 -4.51 2.36
C GLU A 76 -8.10 -3.94 2.28
N GLU A 77 -8.22 -2.64 1.98
CA GLU A 77 -9.52 -1.98 1.77
C GLU A 77 -10.29 -2.61 0.61
N GLY A 78 -9.60 -2.92 -0.50
CA GLY A 78 -10.19 -3.54 -1.69
C GLY A 78 -10.76 -4.92 -1.41
N LYS A 79 -10.07 -5.75 -0.66
CA LYS A 79 -10.51 -7.09 -0.27
C LYS A 79 -11.65 -7.04 0.76
N GLY A 80 -11.48 -6.24 1.81
CA GLY A 80 -12.45 -6.17 2.90
C GLY A 80 -13.74 -5.45 2.54
N GLU A 81 -13.68 -4.37 1.76
CA GLU A 81 -14.82 -3.45 1.63
C GLU A 81 -15.43 -3.39 0.23
N ILE A 82 -14.68 -3.76 -0.81
CA ILE A 82 -15.05 -3.43 -2.19
C ILE A 82 -15.25 -4.68 -3.05
N GLY A 83 -14.80 -5.86 -2.60
CA GLY A 83 -15.04 -7.11 -3.28
C GLY A 83 -13.96 -7.51 -4.29
N PHE A 84 -12.67 -7.22 -4.02
CA PHE A 84 -11.57 -7.79 -4.80
C PHE A 84 -11.46 -9.31 -4.66
N ASP A 85 -11.77 -9.87 -3.47
CA ASP A 85 -11.62 -11.30 -3.19
C ASP A 85 -12.72 -12.19 -3.78
N PRO A 86 -14.03 -11.84 -3.77
CA PRO A 86 -15.08 -12.75 -4.19
C PRO A 86 -15.29 -12.81 -5.71
N CYS A 87 -14.22 -12.72 -6.51
CA CYS A 87 -14.31 -12.87 -7.94
C CYS A 87 -14.23 -14.35 -8.33
N GLU A 88 -15.38 -15.00 -8.54
CA GLU A 88 -15.50 -16.42 -8.92
C GLU A 88 -15.63 -16.62 -10.44
N THR A 89 -15.28 -15.62 -11.24
CA THR A 89 -15.39 -15.70 -12.69
C THR A 89 -14.32 -16.62 -13.28
N ARG A 90 -14.70 -17.41 -14.30
CA ARG A 90 -13.79 -18.32 -15.00
C ARG A 90 -13.28 -17.75 -16.32
N SER A 91 -13.89 -16.69 -16.81
CA SER A 91 -13.52 -16.00 -18.04
C SER A 91 -12.50 -14.90 -17.75
N TRP A 92 -11.48 -14.78 -18.60
CA TRP A 92 -10.51 -13.70 -18.54
C TRP A 92 -11.15 -12.32 -18.70
N LEU A 93 -12.16 -12.24 -19.59
CA LEU A 93 -12.88 -10.99 -19.85
C LEU A 93 -13.69 -10.57 -18.62
N ASP A 94 -14.47 -11.49 -18.05
CA ASP A 94 -15.30 -11.20 -16.87
C ASP A 94 -14.44 -10.80 -15.67
N TRP A 95 -13.24 -11.41 -15.53
CA TRP A 95 -12.29 -11.05 -14.49
C TRP A 95 -11.80 -9.59 -14.66
N HIS A 96 -11.49 -9.18 -15.92
CA HIS A 96 -11.07 -7.81 -16.19
C HIS A 96 -12.20 -6.81 -15.91
N ASP A 97 -13.40 -7.11 -16.34
CA ASP A 97 -14.57 -6.25 -16.13
C ASP A 97 -14.83 -6.09 -14.61
N HIS A 98 -14.79 -7.20 -13.87
CA HIS A 98 -14.90 -7.17 -12.40
C HIS A 98 -13.84 -6.28 -11.78
N MET A 99 -12.56 -6.49 -12.11
CA MET A 99 -11.44 -5.72 -11.56
C MET A 99 -11.51 -4.24 -11.90
N LEU A 100 -11.95 -3.89 -13.12
CA LEU A 100 -12.16 -2.50 -13.51
C LEU A 100 -13.28 -1.84 -12.71
N LEU A 101 -14.42 -2.52 -12.56
CA LEU A 101 -15.56 -2.00 -11.80
C LEU A 101 -15.22 -1.81 -10.33
N VAL A 102 -14.54 -2.76 -9.70
CA VAL A 102 -14.11 -2.67 -8.30
C VAL A 102 -13.09 -1.57 -8.11
N SER A 103 -12.13 -1.42 -9.02
CA SER A 103 -11.15 -0.34 -8.99
C SER A 103 -11.81 1.04 -9.14
N LEU A 104 -12.80 1.16 -10.01
CA LEU A 104 -13.57 2.39 -10.21
C LEU A 104 -14.39 2.74 -8.95
N ALA A 105 -15.04 1.75 -8.35
CA ALA A 105 -15.77 1.91 -7.09
C ALA A 105 -14.86 2.37 -5.95
N HIS A 106 -13.67 1.76 -5.83
CA HIS A 106 -12.67 2.17 -4.84
C HIS A 106 -12.23 3.62 -5.05
N HIS A 107 -11.88 3.97 -6.30
CA HIS A 107 -11.51 5.34 -6.64
C HIS A 107 -12.60 6.35 -6.26
N PHE A 108 -13.85 6.03 -6.56
CA PHE A 108 -14.99 6.86 -6.19
C PHE A 108 -15.13 7.05 -4.68
N MET A 109 -15.02 5.97 -3.90
CA MET A 109 -15.11 6.03 -2.43
C MET A 109 -13.93 6.81 -1.81
N VAL A 110 -12.73 6.65 -2.35
CA VAL A 110 -11.55 7.44 -1.93
C VAL A 110 -11.76 8.92 -2.21
N ARG A 111 -12.31 9.26 -3.38
CA ARG A 111 -12.63 10.67 -3.70
C ARG A 111 -13.66 11.25 -2.74
N LEU A 112 -14.71 10.51 -2.40
CA LEU A 112 -15.67 10.94 -1.38
C LEU A 112 -15.01 11.17 -0.03
N ARG A 113 -14.17 10.22 0.43
CA ARG A 113 -13.41 10.36 1.67
C ARG A 113 -12.55 11.63 1.68
N ILE A 114 -11.87 11.92 0.59
CA ILE A 114 -11.04 13.14 0.46
C ILE A 114 -11.92 14.39 0.51
N GLN A 115 -13.03 14.41 -0.21
CA GLN A 115 -13.96 15.54 -0.27
C GLN A 115 -14.57 15.88 1.10
N PHE A 116 -14.85 14.85 1.90
CA PHE A 116 -15.43 15.04 3.24
C PHE A 116 -14.40 15.10 4.37
N LYS A 117 -13.10 15.03 4.07
CA LYS A 117 -12.02 14.97 5.06
C LYS A 117 -12.08 16.11 6.10
N GLU A 118 -12.40 17.32 5.67
CA GLU A 118 -12.49 18.48 6.59
C GLU A 118 -13.68 18.38 7.53
N LYS A 119 -14.82 17.86 7.07
CA LYS A 119 -16.06 17.72 7.85
C LYS A 119 -16.08 16.45 8.71
N ALA A 120 -15.41 15.41 8.26
CA ALA A 120 -15.37 14.10 8.92
C ALA A 120 -13.95 13.48 8.82
N PRO A 121 -12.97 13.96 9.61
CA PRO A 121 -11.58 13.52 9.51
C PRO A 121 -11.38 12.02 9.85
N ALA A 122 -12.30 11.43 10.61
CA ALA A 122 -12.28 10.01 10.96
C ALA A 122 -13.00 9.09 9.94
N LEU A 123 -13.45 9.64 8.79
CA LEU A 123 -14.17 8.89 7.77
C LEU A 123 -13.24 7.86 7.12
N THR A 124 -13.59 6.58 7.22
CA THR A 124 -12.90 5.46 6.55
C THR A 124 -13.65 5.02 5.31
N ILE A 125 -13.03 4.20 4.45
CA ILE A 125 -13.71 3.58 3.29
C ILE A 125 -14.92 2.75 3.74
N TYR A 126 -14.80 2.03 4.86
CA TYR A 126 -15.93 1.31 5.49
C TYR A 126 -17.12 2.23 5.75
N HIS A 127 -16.91 3.39 6.36
CA HIS A 127 -17.97 4.34 6.64
C HIS A 127 -18.59 4.91 5.36
N VAL A 128 -17.78 5.21 4.34
CA VAL A 128 -18.27 5.65 3.02
C VAL A 128 -19.16 4.60 2.39
N ARG A 129 -18.76 3.32 2.45
CA ARG A 129 -19.58 2.20 1.95
C ARG A 129 -20.93 2.12 2.65
N LEU A 130 -20.96 2.22 3.98
CA LEU A 130 -22.22 2.18 4.75
C LEU A 130 -23.15 3.34 4.36
N LEU A 131 -22.59 4.55 4.21
CA LEU A 131 -23.36 5.71 3.76
C LEU A 131 -23.94 5.50 2.36
N LEU A 132 -23.14 4.99 1.41
CA LEU A 132 -23.61 4.69 0.06
C LEU A 132 -24.73 3.64 0.06
N ILE A 133 -24.60 2.57 0.83
CA ILE A 133 -25.66 1.54 0.96
C ILE A 133 -26.96 2.14 1.52
N SER A 134 -26.87 3.15 2.40
CA SER A 134 -28.05 3.79 2.96
C SER A 134 -28.75 4.75 2.02
N VAL A 135 -28.02 5.34 1.07
CA VAL A 135 -28.51 6.40 0.16
C VAL A 135 -28.90 5.83 -1.22
N LEU A 136 -28.17 4.82 -1.69
CA LEU A 136 -28.43 4.22 -2.98
C LEU A 136 -29.68 3.34 -2.94
N PRO A 137 -30.50 3.34 -4.01
CA PRO A 137 -31.63 2.44 -4.11
C PRO A 137 -31.18 0.99 -4.08
N LYS A 138 -31.89 0.17 -3.30
CA LYS A 138 -31.61 -1.27 -3.30
C LYS A 138 -31.92 -1.83 -4.69
N PRO A 139 -31.05 -2.71 -5.25
CA PRO A 139 -31.39 -3.40 -6.49
C PRO A 139 -32.74 -4.12 -6.32
N ALA A 140 -33.60 -4.02 -7.32
CA ALA A 140 -34.83 -4.82 -7.35
C ALA A 140 -34.45 -6.30 -7.34
N ALA A 141 -35.06 -7.08 -6.45
CA ALA A 141 -34.86 -8.51 -6.35
C ALA A 141 -35.41 -9.24 -7.59
#